data_9a8b890eda94eeb172f86d3900418e46
#
_entry.id   9a8b890eda94eeb172f86d3900418e46
#
_cell.length_a   1.000
_cell.length_b   1.000
_cell.length_c   1.000
_cell.angle_alpha   90.00
_cell.angle_beta   90.00
_cell.angle_gamma   90.00
#
_symmetry.space_group_name_H-M   'P 1'
#
loop_
_entity.id
_entity.type
_entity.pdbx_description
1 polymer ?
#
loop_
_entity_poly.entity_id
_entity_poly.type
_entity_poly.pdbx_seq_one_letter_code
_entity_poly.pdbx_strand_id
1 'polypeptide(L)'
;MLHLIFEGNQDLNNRTFPLAKGIRKHLHDTLANYTGDKTIEGYKRLNNVLNMDSVSYHEMKRIKNFFDNYKGSPKSAEFILNGGEPMMNWVNNTLNTATKAVHDFKQAKKDAGISNAFIKPH
;
A
#
# COMPACT_ATOMS: atom_id res chain seq x y z
N MET A 1 24.75 6.92 5.52
CA MET A 1 23.86 7.91 6.02
C MET A 1 22.92 8.41 4.98
N LEU A 2 23.28 9.51 4.32
CA LEU A 2 22.42 10.03 3.27
C LEU A 2 22.18 8.99 2.18
N HIS A 3 23.21 8.26 1.85
CA HIS A 3 23.14 7.21 0.86
C HIS A 3 22.12 6.12 1.25
N LEU A 4 22.13 5.71 2.52
CA LEU A 4 21.19 4.70 2.99
C LEU A 4 19.76 5.19 2.95
N ILE A 5 19.56 6.47 3.27
CA ILE A 5 18.23 7.06 3.18
C ILE A 5 17.73 7.04 1.75
N PHE A 6 18.60 7.33 0.80
CA PHE A 6 18.24 7.30 -0.61
C PHE A 6 17.80 5.92 -1.05
N GLU A 7 18.55 4.91 -0.66
CA GLU A 7 18.22 3.55 -1.03
C GLU A 7 16.90 3.11 -0.43
N GLY A 8 16.66 3.46 0.82
CA GLY A 8 15.40 3.15 1.47
C GLY A 8 14.21 3.79 0.77
N ASN A 9 14.38 5.02 0.26
CA ASN A 9 13.32 5.72 -0.44
C ASN A 9 13.11 5.19 -1.86
N GLN A 10 14.17 4.68 -2.49
CA GLN A 10 14.08 4.18 -3.85
C GLN A 10 13.55 2.77 -3.94
N ASP A 11 13.78 1.98 -2.90
CA ASP A 11 13.40 0.57 -2.92
C ASP A 11 12.08 0.37 -2.18
N LEU A 12 11.00 0.55 -2.92
CA LEU A 12 9.66 0.34 -2.37
C LEU A 12 9.44 -1.11 -1.92
N ASN A 13 10.19 -2.05 -2.47
CA ASN A 13 10.04 -3.47 -2.11
C ASN A 13 10.37 -3.73 -0.64
N ASN A 14 11.19 -2.87 -0.04
CA ASN A 14 11.57 -3.01 1.36
C ASN A 14 10.75 -2.10 2.28
N ARG A 15 9.81 -1.34 1.73
CA ARG A 15 8.98 -0.46 2.54
C ARG A 15 7.80 -1.22 3.13
N THR A 16 7.39 -0.76 4.31
CA THR A 16 6.14 -1.18 4.92
C THR A 16 5.28 0.06 5.12
N PHE A 17 3.98 -0.15 5.20
CA PHE A 17 3.03 0.94 5.30
C PHE A 17 2.15 0.70 6.53
N PRO A 18 2.27 1.55 7.55
CA PRO A 18 1.42 1.40 8.73
C PRO A 18 -0.04 1.51 8.31
N LEU A 19 -0.83 0.59 8.79
CA LEU A 19 -2.26 0.61 8.49
C LEU A 19 -2.87 1.83 9.19
N ALA A 20 -3.48 2.72 8.42
CA ALA A 20 -4.08 3.92 8.97
C ALA A 20 -5.11 3.55 10.04
N LYS A 21 -5.16 4.33 11.12
CA LYS A 21 -6.01 4.04 12.27
C LYS A 21 -7.48 3.87 11.88
N GLY A 22 -7.98 4.76 11.05
CA GLY A 22 -9.36 4.69 10.58
C GLY A 22 -9.63 3.46 9.73
N ILE A 23 -8.64 3.07 8.92
CA ILE A 23 -8.75 1.88 8.09
C ILE A 23 -8.73 0.63 8.97
N ARG A 24 -7.84 0.59 9.97
CA ARG A 24 -7.77 -0.54 10.91
C ARG A 24 -9.11 -0.73 11.60
N LYS A 25 -9.71 0.36 12.06
CA LYS A 25 -11.02 0.28 12.70
C LYS A 25 -12.08 -0.23 11.74
N HIS A 26 -12.07 0.27 10.51
CA HIS A 26 -13.02 -0.17 9.48
C HIS A 26 -12.89 -1.67 9.22
N LEU A 27 -11.67 -2.16 9.06
CA LEU A 27 -11.42 -3.58 8.81
C LEU A 27 -11.82 -4.43 10.02
N HIS A 28 -11.57 -3.93 11.22
CA HIS A 28 -11.96 -4.63 12.44
C HIS A 28 -13.47 -4.77 12.52
N ASP A 29 -14.19 -3.68 12.22
CA ASP A 29 -15.65 -3.69 12.22
C ASP A 29 -16.17 -4.65 11.13
N THR A 30 -15.53 -4.65 9.97
CA THR A 30 -15.90 -5.55 8.88
C THR A 30 -15.77 -7.02 9.34
N LEU A 31 -14.64 -7.34 9.97
CA LEU A 31 -14.42 -8.71 10.45
C LEU A 31 -15.44 -9.11 11.51
N ALA A 32 -15.69 -8.19 12.44
CA ALA A 32 -16.62 -8.46 13.56
C ALA A 32 -18.06 -8.64 13.06
N ASN A 33 -18.45 -7.93 12.02
CA ASN A 33 -19.81 -7.95 11.51
C ASN A 33 -20.06 -8.98 10.42
N TYR A 34 -19.00 -9.67 9.98
CA TYR A 34 -19.14 -10.65 8.92
C TYR A 34 -19.86 -11.90 9.44
N THR A 35 -20.94 -12.27 8.78
CA THR A 35 -21.77 -13.41 9.19
C THR A 35 -21.70 -14.58 8.21
N GLY A 36 -20.89 -14.46 7.17
CA GLY A 36 -20.79 -15.51 6.16
C GLY A 36 -19.78 -16.59 6.53
N ASP A 37 -19.33 -17.31 5.50
CA ASP A 37 -18.40 -18.43 5.68
C ASP A 37 -17.00 -17.90 6.04
N LYS A 38 -16.53 -18.24 7.24
CA LYS A 38 -15.24 -17.79 7.75
C LYS A 38 -14.07 -18.65 7.28
N THR A 39 -14.34 -19.65 6.45
CA THR A 39 -13.28 -20.49 5.89
C THR A 39 -12.80 -19.99 4.55
N ILE A 40 -13.46 -18.99 3.97
CA ILE A 40 -13.07 -18.49 2.64
C ILE A 40 -11.79 -17.67 2.73
N GLU A 41 -11.09 -17.61 1.60
CA GLU A 41 -9.80 -16.94 1.50
C GLU A 41 -9.86 -15.47 1.92
N GLY A 42 -10.90 -14.76 1.50
CA GLY A 42 -11.05 -13.33 1.83
C GLY A 42 -11.10 -13.09 3.33
N TYR A 43 -11.80 -13.93 4.07
CA TYR A 43 -11.89 -13.79 5.51
C TYR A 43 -10.52 -14.00 6.17
N LYS A 44 -9.81 -15.01 5.72
CA LYS A 44 -8.47 -15.31 6.25
C LYS A 44 -7.50 -14.17 5.95
N ARG A 45 -7.58 -13.60 4.76
CA ARG A 45 -6.71 -12.49 4.38
C ARG A 45 -6.98 -11.25 5.22
N LEU A 46 -8.26 -10.94 5.46
CA LEU A 46 -8.63 -9.80 6.30
C LEU A 46 -8.08 -9.98 7.71
N ASN A 47 -8.22 -11.18 8.26
CA ASN A 47 -7.71 -11.47 9.58
C ASN A 47 -6.19 -11.32 9.64
N ASN A 48 -5.50 -11.78 8.60
CA ASN A 48 -4.05 -11.66 8.52
C ASN A 48 -3.61 -10.20 8.46
N VAL A 49 -4.28 -9.38 7.66
CA VAL A 49 -3.95 -7.95 7.55
C VAL A 49 -4.13 -7.27 8.90
N LEU A 50 -5.19 -7.60 9.63
CA LEU A 50 -5.46 -7.02 10.94
C LEU A 50 -4.43 -7.41 11.99
N ASN A 51 -3.73 -8.53 11.77
CA ASN A 51 -2.66 -8.96 12.68
C ASN A 51 -1.31 -8.34 12.34
N MET A 52 -1.23 -7.53 11.29
CA MET A 52 0.00 -6.85 10.90
C MET A 52 0.04 -5.45 11.49
N ASP A 53 1.21 -5.04 11.99
CA ASP A 53 1.41 -3.64 12.39
C ASP A 53 1.55 -2.76 11.16
N SER A 54 2.24 -3.26 10.14
CA SER A 54 2.46 -2.57 8.90
C SER A 54 2.29 -3.55 7.74
N VAL A 55 1.81 -3.04 6.62
CA VAL A 55 1.57 -3.84 5.42
C VAL A 55 2.76 -3.71 4.49
N SER A 56 3.29 -4.82 3.99
CA SER A 56 4.41 -4.79 3.05
C SER A 56 3.98 -4.21 1.70
N TYR A 57 4.96 -3.71 0.96
CA TYR A 57 4.70 -3.20 -0.39
C TYR A 57 4.08 -4.30 -1.27
N HIS A 58 4.60 -5.52 -1.15
CA HIS A 58 4.07 -6.66 -1.90
C HIS A 58 2.59 -6.88 -1.61
N GLU A 59 2.21 -6.83 -0.34
CA GLU A 59 0.82 -7.01 0.05
C GLU A 59 -0.04 -5.84 -0.41
N MET A 60 0.48 -4.61 -0.33
CA MET A 60 -0.21 -3.44 -0.84
C MET A 60 -0.53 -3.58 -2.33
N LYS A 61 0.44 -4.06 -3.09
CA LYS A 61 0.24 -4.27 -4.53
C LYS A 61 -0.80 -5.36 -4.81
N ARG A 62 -0.79 -6.40 -3.99
CA ARG A 62 -1.78 -7.47 -4.12
C ARG A 62 -3.19 -6.92 -3.92
N ILE A 63 -3.36 -6.12 -2.89
CA ILE A 63 -4.66 -5.53 -2.57
C ILE A 63 -5.10 -4.58 -3.70
N LYS A 64 -4.17 -3.74 -4.15
CA LYS A 64 -4.46 -2.82 -5.25
C LYS A 64 -4.86 -3.59 -6.50
N ASN A 65 -4.13 -4.65 -6.82
CA ASN A 65 -4.40 -5.47 -7.99
C ASN A 65 -5.78 -6.12 -7.91
N PHE A 66 -6.18 -6.55 -6.72
CA PHE A 66 -7.52 -7.08 -6.53
C PHE A 66 -8.57 -6.04 -6.94
N PHE A 67 -8.47 -4.83 -6.39
CA PHE A 67 -9.48 -3.80 -6.66
C PHE A 67 -9.45 -3.34 -8.11
N ASP A 68 -8.26 -3.21 -8.69
CA ASP A 68 -8.12 -2.78 -10.09
C ASP A 68 -8.80 -3.75 -11.06
N ASN A 69 -8.81 -5.03 -10.72
CA ASN A 69 -9.35 -6.07 -11.59
C ASN A 69 -10.74 -6.55 -11.18
N TYR A 70 -11.26 -6.03 -10.07
CA TYR A 70 -12.55 -6.47 -9.57
C TYR A 70 -13.68 -5.88 -10.41
N LYS A 71 -14.60 -6.73 -10.85
CA LYS A 71 -15.72 -6.32 -11.71
C LYS A 71 -17.08 -6.73 -11.14
N GLY A 72 -17.09 -7.25 -9.93
CA GLY A 72 -18.32 -7.68 -9.30
C GLY A 72 -19.02 -6.57 -8.55
N SER A 73 -20.00 -6.96 -7.75
CA SER A 73 -20.78 -6.03 -6.95
C SER A 73 -19.97 -5.53 -5.75
N PRO A 74 -20.08 -4.23 -5.39
CA PRO A 74 -19.46 -3.73 -4.17
C PRO A 74 -20.13 -4.29 -2.91
N LYS A 75 -21.23 -5.03 -3.05
CA LYS A 75 -21.91 -5.67 -1.92
C LYS A 75 -21.50 -7.11 -1.74
N SER A 76 -20.67 -7.65 -2.62
CA SER A 76 -20.25 -9.04 -2.50
C SER A 76 -19.32 -9.22 -1.30
N ALA A 77 -19.32 -10.44 -0.74
CA ALA A 77 -18.42 -10.77 0.35
C ALA A 77 -16.97 -10.58 -0.03
N GLU A 78 -16.62 -10.92 -1.27
CA GLU A 78 -15.25 -10.78 -1.76
C GLU A 78 -14.77 -9.33 -1.68
N PHE A 79 -15.58 -8.40 -2.17
CA PHE A 79 -15.22 -6.98 -2.14
C PHE A 79 -15.13 -6.46 -0.71
N ILE A 80 -16.11 -6.80 0.11
CA ILE A 80 -16.19 -6.34 1.50
C ILE A 80 -15.03 -6.89 2.32
N LEU A 81 -14.70 -8.16 2.15
CA LEU A 81 -13.63 -8.79 2.92
C LEU A 81 -12.24 -8.36 2.48
N ASN A 82 -12.09 -7.83 1.29
CA ASN A 82 -10.83 -7.19 0.89
C ASN A 82 -10.73 -5.76 1.39
N GLY A 83 -11.72 -5.29 2.14
CA GLY A 83 -11.69 -4.01 2.81
C GLY A 83 -12.67 -2.98 2.27
N GLY A 84 -13.35 -3.31 1.15
CA GLY A 84 -14.33 -2.40 0.56
C GLY A 84 -13.71 -1.13 0.03
N GLU A 85 -14.56 -0.17 -0.28
CA GLU A 85 -14.13 1.10 -0.86
C GLU A 85 -13.14 1.88 0.01
N PRO A 86 -13.30 1.96 1.34
CA PRO A 86 -12.30 2.66 2.15
C PRO A 86 -10.89 2.09 2.00
N MET A 87 -10.76 0.77 1.96
CA MET A 87 -9.46 0.13 1.78
C MET A 87 -8.91 0.40 0.38
N MET A 88 -9.76 0.31 -0.63
CA MET A 88 -9.38 0.60 -2.01
C MET A 88 -8.81 2.01 -2.12
N ASN A 89 -9.50 2.99 -1.56
CA ASN A 89 -9.06 4.38 -1.61
C ASN A 89 -7.76 4.58 -0.85
N TRP A 90 -7.63 3.98 0.33
CA TRP A 90 -6.43 4.10 1.13
C TRP A 90 -5.22 3.51 0.42
N VAL A 91 -5.36 2.31 -0.15
CA VAL A 91 -4.26 1.65 -0.85
C VAL A 91 -3.84 2.47 -2.08
N ASN A 92 -4.82 2.92 -2.87
CA ASN A 92 -4.52 3.72 -4.05
C ASN A 92 -3.80 5.01 -3.69
N ASN A 93 -4.29 5.74 -2.69
CA ASN A 93 -3.68 6.99 -2.28
C ASN A 93 -2.29 6.79 -1.68
N THR A 94 -2.14 5.76 -0.87
CA THR A 94 -0.87 5.46 -0.21
C THR A 94 0.19 5.07 -1.23
N LEU A 95 -0.14 4.19 -2.17
CA LEU A 95 0.81 3.77 -3.20
C LEU A 95 1.13 4.90 -4.17
N ASN A 96 0.14 5.71 -4.53
CA ASN A 96 0.37 6.83 -5.42
C ASN A 96 1.30 7.85 -4.77
N THR A 97 1.11 8.12 -3.48
CA THR A 97 1.97 9.04 -2.73
C THR A 97 3.39 8.49 -2.63
N ALA A 98 3.54 7.21 -2.32
CA ALA A 98 4.86 6.60 -2.21
C ALA A 98 5.59 6.58 -3.55
N THR A 99 4.87 6.24 -4.62
CA THR A 99 5.44 6.20 -5.97
C THR A 99 5.86 7.60 -6.40
N LYS A 100 5.03 8.60 -6.12
CA LYS A 100 5.35 9.99 -6.44
C LYS A 100 6.57 10.46 -5.68
N ALA A 101 6.68 10.11 -4.40
CA ALA A 101 7.83 10.50 -3.58
C ALA A 101 9.14 9.94 -4.16
N VAL A 102 9.14 8.69 -4.60
CA VAL A 102 10.30 8.07 -5.23
C VAL A 102 10.62 8.79 -6.55
N HIS A 103 9.60 9.06 -7.35
CA HIS A 103 9.77 9.75 -8.62
C HIS A 103 10.34 11.15 -8.40
N ASP A 104 9.78 11.91 -7.47
CA ASP A 104 10.22 13.27 -7.18
C ASP A 104 11.66 13.28 -6.66
N PHE A 105 12.02 12.30 -5.84
CA PHE A 105 13.37 12.16 -5.34
C PHE A 105 14.35 11.93 -6.50
N LYS A 106 14.02 11.03 -7.41
CA LYS A 106 14.87 10.75 -8.57
C LYS A 106 14.99 11.95 -9.47
N GLN A 107 13.91 12.70 -9.65
CA GLN A 107 13.92 13.90 -10.46
C GLN A 107 14.79 14.99 -9.83
N ALA A 108 14.65 15.19 -8.52
CA ALA A 108 15.45 16.17 -7.80
C ALA A 108 16.93 15.84 -7.88
N LYS A 109 17.28 14.56 -7.75
CA LYS A 109 18.65 14.09 -7.86
C LYS A 109 19.21 14.35 -9.25
N LYS A 110 18.40 14.14 -10.28
CA LYS A 110 18.79 14.38 -11.66
C LYS A 110 18.98 15.87 -11.93
N ASP A 111 18.07 16.70 -11.40
CA ASP A 111 18.16 18.15 -11.58
C ASP A 111 19.36 18.76 -10.86
N ALA A 112 19.72 18.19 -9.74
CA ALA A 112 20.90 18.65 -8.99
C ALA A 112 22.20 18.28 -9.70
N GLY A 113 22.12 17.45 -10.61
CA GLY A 113 23.22 17.17 -11.40
C GLY A 113 24.00 15.96 -11.14
N ILE A 114 23.96 16.78 -10.96
CA ILE A 114 24.50 16.37 -11.00
C ILE A 114 24.79 15.63 -11.43
N SER A 115 24.71 16.09 -11.67
CA SER A 115 24.79 15.59 -12.00
C SER A 115 25.51 14.96 -11.96
N ASN A 116 26.03 15.28 -11.80
CA ASN A 116 26.67 14.83 -11.75
C ASN A 116 27.09 14.34 -11.49
N ALA A 117 27.55 14.53 -11.62
CA ALA A 117 27.94 14.43 -11.37
C ALA A 117 28.17 14.45 -11.14
N PHE A 118 28.31 14.89 -11.42
CA PHE A 118 28.51 15.37 -11.26
C PHE A 118 28.63 15.90 -11.11
N ILE A 119 29.09 16.11 -11.11
CA ILE A 119 29.30 16.75 -10.98
C ILE A 119 29.51 17.32 -11.18
N LYS A 120 29.87 17.78 -11.68
CA LYS A 120 30.06 18.46 -11.97
C LYS A 120 30.14 19.35 -11.84
N PRO A 121 30.62 19.80 -11.88
CA PRO A 121 30.62 20.68 -11.81
C PRO A 121 30.43 21.31 -12.00
N HIS A 122 30.43 21.83 -11.95
CA HIS A 122 30.03 22.17 -12.00
C HIS A 122 30.31 22.41 -12.12
#